data_2461638a8f29fd0842dc361ff5052b37
#
_entry.id   2461638a8f29fd0842dc361ff5052b37
#
_cell.length_a   1.000
_cell.length_b   1.000
_cell.length_c   1.000
_cell.angle_alpha   90.00
_cell.angle_beta   90.00
_cell.angle_gamma   90.00
#
_symmetry.space_group_name_H-M   'P 1'
#
loop_
_entity.id
_entity.type
_entity.pdbx_description
1 polymer ?
#
loop_
_entity_poly.entity_id
_entity_poly.type
_entity_poly.pdbx_seq_one_letter_code
_entity_poly.pdbx_strand_id
1 'polypeptide(L)'
;FGGFFGSRLMSNIREDKGYTYGIHSYFQNHVHASAWMISTEAGRDVCAATITEVIKEMELLRNELVDMEELNLVRNYMIGSLLGDLDGPFQLIGRWKNYVLNGLDENYFYKSIETIKSVTPQELQRLANTYLQPDDFYELVVI
;
A
#
# COMPACT_ATOMS: atom_id res chain seq x y z
N PHE A 1 -0.56 4.38 1.65
CA PHE A 1 0.75 4.38 2.31
C PHE A 1 1.90 4.48 1.30
N GLY A 2 2.16 3.48 0.46
CA GLY A 2 3.24 3.47 -0.55
C GLY A 2 2.82 2.86 -1.89
N GLY A 3 1.54 2.89 -2.24
CA GLY A 3 0.99 2.19 -3.40
C GLY A 3 0.98 3.00 -4.71
N PHE A 4 1.29 4.30 -4.68
CA PHE A 4 1.29 5.16 -5.84
C PHE A 4 2.18 6.39 -5.64
N PHE A 5 2.35 7.21 -6.69
CA PHE A 5 3.28 8.34 -6.68
C PHE A 5 2.95 9.41 -5.61
N GLY A 6 1.69 9.75 -5.40
CA GLY A 6 1.24 10.70 -4.35
C GLY A 6 1.01 10.05 -2.98
N SER A 7 1.61 8.90 -2.69
CA SER A 7 1.49 8.22 -1.41
C SER A 7 2.39 8.82 -0.34
N ARG A 8 2.10 8.61 0.93
CA ARG A 8 2.85 9.15 2.07
C ARG A 8 4.35 8.87 1.99
N LEU A 9 4.73 7.62 1.72
CA LEU A 9 6.15 7.26 1.60
C LEU A 9 6.83 7.99 0.45
N MET A 10 6.16 8.13 -0.70
CA MET A 10 6.71 8.85 -1.85
C MET A 10 6.85 10.34 -1.56
N SER A 11 5.82 10.97 -0.99
CA SER A 11 5.86 12.40 -0.65
C SER A 11 6.94 12.71 0.38
N ASN A 12 7.02 11.95 1.48
CA ASN A 12 8.00 12.18 2.53
C ASN A 12 9.43 11.84 2.06
N ILE A 13 9.66 10.58 1.62
CA ILE A 13 11.02 10.05 1.49
C ILE A 13 11.65 10.43 0.15
N ARG A 14 10.84 10.46 -0.92
CA ARG A 14 11.31 10.83 -2.25
C ARG A 14 11.27 12.34 -2.48
N GLU A 15 10.08 12.97 -2.29
CA GLU A 15 9.88 14.37 -2.68
C GLU A 15 10.47 15.34 -1.66
N ASP A 16 10.17 15.17 -0.37
CA ASP A 16 10.62 16.11 0.66
C ASP A 16 12.09 15.89 1.03
N LYS A 17 12.52 14.64 1.18
CA LYS A 17 13.87 14.32 1.68
C LYS A 17 14.86 13.97 0.58
N GLY A 18 14.39 13.53 -0.59
CA GLY A 18 15.27 13.16 -1.69
C GLY A 18 16.16 11.94 -1.41
N TYR A 19 15.76 11.05 -0.49
CA TYR A 19 16.57 9.90 -0.09
C TYR A 19 16.57 8.76 -1.11
N THR A 20 15.55 8.70 -1.96
CA THR A 20 15.38 7.66 -2.95
C THR A 20 14.76 8.17 -4.25
N TYR A 21 14.92 7.42 -5.31
CA TYR A 21 14.20 7.62 -6.58
C TYR A 21 12.76 7.12 -6.52
N GLY A 22 12.48 6.16 -5.63
CA GLY A 22 11.15 5.61 -5.42
C GLY A 22 11.10 4.64 -4.27
N ILE A 23 9.98 4.66 -3.56
CA ILE A 23 9.68 3.75 -2.46
C ILE A 23 8.25 3.25 -2.62
N HIS A 24 8.06 1.94 -2.49
CA HIS A 24 6.78 1.30 -2.75
C HIS A 24 6.40 0.36 -1.63
N SER A 25 5.10 0.32 -1.30
CA SER A 25 4.54 -0.74 -0.46
C SER A 25 3.55 -1.57 -1.26
N TYR A 26 3.61 -2.88 -1.10
CA TYR A 26 2.76 -3.82 -1.83
C TYR A 26 2.59 -5.14 -1.08
N PHE A 27 1.54 -5.88 -1.43
CA PHE A 27 1.36 -7.23 -0.97
C PHE A 27 2.01 -8.21 -1.94
N GLN A 28 2.90 -9.04 -1.43
CA GLN A 28 3.41 -10.21 -2.15
C GLN A 28 2.57 -11.42 -1.76
N ASN A 29 1.66 -11.80 -2.65
CA ASN A 29 0.72 -12.88 -2.41
C ASN A 29 1.19 -14.18 -3.04
N HIS A 30 1.21 -15.23 -2.24
CA HIS A 30 1.41 -16.62 -2.66
C HIS A 30 0.19 -17.45 -2.24
N VAL A 31 0.05 -18.67 -2.79
CA VAL A 31 -1.12 -19.55 -2.53
C VAL A 31 -1.32 -19.85 -1.04
N HIS A 32 -0.25 -19.95 -0.26
CA HIS A 32 -0.30 -20.38 1.14
C HIS A 32 0.20 -19.32 2.13
N ALA A 33 0.70 -18.21 1.66
CA ALA A 33 1.23 -17.14 2.50
C ALA A 33 1.20 -15.80 1.78
N SER A 34 1.12 -14.72 2.54
CA SER A 34 1.23 -13.35 2.00
C SER A 34 2.13 -12.55 2.92
N ALA A 35 2.89 -11.65 2.33
CA ALA A 35 3.66 -10.66 3.06
C ALA A 35 3.33 -9.27 2.55
N TRP A 36 3.25 -8.30 3.46
CA TRP A 36 3.27 -6.90 3.08
C TRP A 36 4.71 -6.41 3.08
N MET A 37 5.12 -5.80 2.00
CA MET A 37 6.51 -5.41 1.78
C MET A 37 6.60 -3.92 1.50
N ILE A 38 7.68 -3.31 2.00
CA ILE A 38 8.15 -2.00 1.61
C ILE A 38 9.51 -2.18 0.97
N SER A 39 9.70 -1.64 -0.23
CA SER A 39 10.95 -1.79 -0.98
C SER A 39 11.39 -0.44 -1.53
N THR A 40 12.68 -0.17 -1.40
CA THR A 40 13.32 1.04 -1.93
C THR A 40 14.80 0.78 -2.21
N GLU A 41 15.38 1.62 -3.06
CA GLU A 41 16.82 1.76 -3.22
C GLU A 41 17.21 3.15 -2.72
N ALA A 42 18.10 3.21 -1.74
CA ALA A 42 18.57 4.48 -1.14
C ALA A 42 20.09 4.50 -1.05
N GLY A 43 20.67 5.68 -1.03
CA GLY A 43 22.11 5.84 -0.79
C GLY A 43 22.51 5.26 0.56
N ARG A 44 23.72 4.70 0.63
CA ARG A 44 24.25 4.09 1.87
C ARG A 44 24.23 5.06 3.06
N ASP A 45 24.50 6.32 2.81
CA ASP A 45 24.53 7.41 3.79
C ASP A 45 23.17 7.78 4.37
N VAL A 46 22.08 7.53 3.62
CA VAL A 46 20.70 7.84 4.03
C VAL A 46 19.87 6.60 4.33
N CYS A 47 20.44 5.40 4.23
CA CYS A 47 19.70 4.14 4.43
C CYS A 47 19.00 4.07 5.80
N ALA A 48 19.72 4.32 6.89
CA ALA A 48 19.14 4.31 8.23
C ALA A 48 18.07 5.41 8.42
N ALA A 49 18.30 6.59 7.85
CA ALA A 49 17.31 7.67 7.88
C ALA A 49 16.04 7.31 7.11
N THR A 50 16.17 6.61 5.98
CA THR A 50 15.04 6.11 5.20
C THR A 50 14.17 5.14 6.01
N ILE A 51 14.77 4.18 6.70
CA ILE A 51 14.06 3.24 7.59
C ILE A 51 13.33 4.00 8.70
N THR A 52 14.01 4.96 9.33
CA THR A 52 13.40 5.79 10.38
C THR A 52 12.15 6.54 9.88
N GLU A 53 12.20 7.11 8.67
CA GLU A 53 11.05 7.81 8.11
C GLU A 53 9.90 6.86 7.74
N VAL A 54 10.19 5.64 7.29
CA VAL A 54 9.16 4.61 7.07
C VAL A 54 8.43 4.30 8.39
N ILE A 55 9.17 4.05 9.47
CA ILE A 55 8.60 3.77 10.79
C ILE A 55 7.76 4.94 11.28
N LYS A 56 8.23 6.16 11.10
CA LYS A 56 7.50 7.38 11.47
C LYS A 56 6.15 7.50 10.72
N GLU A 57 6.11 7.21 9.43
CA GLU A 57 4.86 7.20 8.66
C GLU A 57 3.89 6.10 9.15
N MET A 58 4.40 4.95 9.58
CA MET A 58 3.58 3.92 10.24
C MET A 58 3.00 4.43 11.57
N GLU A 59 3.80 5.13 12.38
CA GLU A 59 3.37 5.71 13.64
C GLU A 59 2.31 6.79 13.44
N LEU A 60 2.46 7.65 12.43
CA LEU A 60 1.44 8.64 12.09
C LEU A 60 0.11 7.99 11.74
N LEU A 61 0.09 6.93 10.93
CA LEU A 61 -1.14 6.20 10.61
C LEU A 61 -1.78 5.51 11.81
N ARG A 62 -1.00 5.09 12.81
CA ARG A 62 -1.50 4.48 14.03
C ARG A 62 -2.07 5.50 15.01
N ASN A 63 -1.45 6.67 15.09
CA ASN A 63 -1.75 7.66 16.13
C ASN A 63 -2.71 8.75 15.66
N GLU A 64 -2.77 9.03 14.36
CA GLU A 64 -3.56 10.11 13.79
C GLU A 64 -4.58 9.57 12.78
N LEU A 65 -5.73 10.21 12.72
CA LEU A 65 -6.72 9.92 11.69
C LEU A 65 -6.27 10.50 10.35
N VAL A 66 -6.39 9.70 9.30
CA VAL A 66 -6.21 10.19 7.93
C VAL A 66 -7.28 11.24 7.65
N ASP A 67 -6.90 12.38 7.09
CA ASP A 67 -7.87 13.39 6.72
C ASP A 67 -8.73 12.94 5.52
N MET A 68 -9.86 13.61 5.35
CA MET A 68 -10.84 13.22 4.31
C MET A 68 -10.37 13.56 2.90
N GLU A 69 -9.49 14.53 2.73
CA GLU A 69 -8.94 14.91 1.43
C GLU A 69 -7.97 13.83 0.95
N GLU A 70 -7.02 13.43 1.79
CA GLU A 70 -6.11 12.30 1.51
C GLU A 70 -6.89 11.01 1.24
N LEU A 71 -7.87 10.68 2.10
CA LEU A 71 -8.67 9.47 1.93
C LEU A 71 -9.42 9.46 0.59
N ASN A 72 -10.01 10.58 0.20
CA ASN A 72 -10.73 10.67 -1.07
C ASN A 72 -9.79 10.60 -2.29
N LEU A 73 -8.60 11.19 -2.19
CA LEU A 73 -7.56 11.06 -3.21
C LEU A 73 -7.20 9.59 -3.44
N VAL A 74 -6.92 8.86 -2.35
CA VAL A 74 -6.57 7.43 -2.41
C VAL A 74 -7.73 6.59 -2.95
N ARG A 75 -8.96 6.84 -2.52
CA ARG A 75 -10.16 6.17 -3.04
C ARG A 75 -10.31 6.33 -4.55
N ASN A 76 -10.19 7.56 -5.04
CA ASN A 76 -10.29 7.86 -6.46
C ASN A 76 -9.20 7.16 -7.26
N TYR A 77 -7.96 7.19 -6.76
CA TYR A 77 -6.85 6.46 -7.37
C TYR A 77 -7.13 4.95 -7.42
N MET A 78 -7.52 4.33 -6.31
CA MET A 78 -7.77 2.89 -6.24
C MET A 78 -8.93 2.45 -7.16
N ILE A 79 -10.02 3.22 -7.19
CA ILE A 79 -11.16 2.93 -8.07
C ILE A 79 -10.74 3.08 -9.53
N GLY A 80 -10.01 4.14 -9.88
CA GLY A 80 -9.48 4.35 -11.22
C GLY A 80 -8.55 3.21 -11.66
N SER A 81 -7.66 2.75 -10.79
CA SER A 81 -6.79 1.61 -11.05
C SER A 81 -7.58 0.32 -11.26
N LEU A 82 -8.57 0.03 -10.40
CA LEU A 82 -9.44 -1.15 -10.55
C LEU A 82 -10.21 -1.15 -11.87
N LEU A 83 -10.68 0.02 -12.33
CA LEU A 83 -11.37 0.14 -13.62
C LEU A 83 -10.40 -0.01 -14.79
N GLY A 84 -9.19 0.55 -14.69
CA GLY A 84 -8.13 0.37 -15.69
C GLY A 84 -7.73 -1.10 -15.89
N ASP A 85 -7.76 -1.89 -14.82
CA ASP A 85 -7.51 -3.33 -14.89
C ASP A 85 -8.63 -4.13 -15.62
N LEU A 86 -9.72 -3.50 -16.00
CA LEU A 86 -10.77 -4.11 -16.82
C LEU A 86 -10.66 -3.73 -18.31
N ASP A 87 -9.66 -2.95 -18.69
CA ASP A 87 -9.47 -2.46 -20.04
C ASP A 87 -8.77 -3.52 -20.90
N GLY A 88 -9.59 -4.40 -21.47
CA GLY A 88 -9.17 -5.38 -22.42
C GLY A 88 -9.20 -6.84 -21.95
N PRO A 89 -9.18 -7.79 -22.89
CA PRO A 89 -9.40 -9.21 -22.59
C PRO A 89 -8.25 -9.84 -21.77
N PHE A 90 -7.01 -9.39 -21.96
CA PHE A 90 -5.87 -9.94 -21.23
C PHE A 90 -5.88 -9.55 -19.77
N GLN A 91 -6.25 -8.31 -19.45
CA GLN A 91 -6.42 -7.80 -18.08
C GLN A 91 -7.55 -8.54 -17.38
N LEU A 92 -8.69 -8.72 -18.05
CA LEU A 92 -9.83 -9.49 -17.52
C LEU A 92 -9.46 -10.94 -17.22
N ILE A 93 -8.78 -11.62 -18.16
CA ILE A 93 -8.33 -13.01 -17.96
C ILE A 93 -7.31 -13.09 -16.81
N GLY A 94 -6.37 -12.15 -16.73
CA GLY A 94 -5.39 -12.09 -15.65
C GLY A 94 -6.05 -11.95 -14.28
N ARG A 95 -7.02 -11.05 -14.15
CA ARG A 95 -7.80 -10.86 -12.92
C ARG A 95 -8.62 -12.11 -12.58
N TRP A 96 -9.35 -12.66 -13.56
CA TRP A 96 -10.15 -13.86 -13.35
C TRP A 96 -9.30 -15.06 -12.93
N LYS A 97 -8.15 -15.26 -13.56
CA LYS A 97 -7.18 -16.28 -13.13
C LYS A 97 -6.81 -16.13 -11.66
N ASN A 98 -6.51 -14.91 -11.21
CA ASN A 98 -6.16 -14.65 -9.82
C ASN A 98 -7.33 -14.95 -8.87
N TYR A 99 -8.56 -14.64 -9.26
CA TYR A 99 -9.74 -15.00 -8.45
C TYR A 99 -9.89 -16.51 -8.31
N VAL A 100 -9.82 -17.24 -9.40
CA VAL A 100 -9.93 -18.70 -9.40
C VAL A 100 -8.83 -19.34 -8.54
N LEU A 101 -7.59 -18.91 -8.69
CA LEU A 101 -6.46 -19.43 -7.92
C LEU A 101 -6.57 -19.18 -6.41
N ASN A 102 -7.29 -18.14 -6.00
CA ASN A 102 -7.49 -17.78 -4.60
C ASN A 102 -8.88 -18.19 -4.07
N GLY A 103 -9.68 -18.96 -4.85
CA GLY A 103 -11.02 -19.39 -4.45
C GLY A 103 -12.03 -18.24 -4.34
N LEU A 104 -11.80 -17.15 -5.07
CA LEU A 104 -12.67 -15.98 -5.10
C LEU A 104 -13.58 -16.02 -6.31
N ASP A 105 -14.71 -15.34 -6.22
CA ASP A 105 -15.69 -15.17 -7.29
C ASP A 105 -15.81 -13.71 -7.77
N GLU A 106 -16.72 -13.45 -8.70
CA GLU A 106 -16.97 -12.11 -9.24
C GLU A 106 -17.46 -11.11 -8.19
N ASN A 107 -18.12 -11.59 -7.12
CA ASN A 107 -18.61 -10.72 -6.05
C ASN A 107 -17.44 -10.05 -5.29
N TYR A 108 -16.25 -10.65 -5.32
CA TYR A 108 -15.07 -10.06 -4.71
C TYR A 108 -14.73 -8.71 -5.33
N PHE A 109 -14.91 -8.55 -6.65
CA PHE A 109 -14.69 -7.27 -7.31
C PHE A 109 -15.62 -6.18 -6.78
N TYR A 110 -16.92 -6.47 -6.72
CA TYR A 110 -17.91 -5.52 -6.24
C TYR A 110 -17.70 -5.17 -4.76
N LYS A 111 -17.41 -6.16 -3.93
CA LYS A 111 -17.08 -5.98 -2.51
C LYS A 111 -15.82 -5.12 -2.33
N SER A 112 -14.81 -5.29 -3.18
CA SER A 112 -13.60 -4.46 -3.14
C SER A 112 -13.93 -2.99 -3.39
N ILE A 113 -14.76 -2.69 -4.39
CA ILE A 113 -15.22 -1.32 -4.67
C ILE A 113 -16.01 -0.75 -3.49
N GLU A 114 -16.94 -1.52 -2.93
CA GLU A 114 -17.72 -1.10 -1.75
C GLU A 114 -16.80 -0.80 -0.56
N THR A 115 -15.84 -1.67 -0.28
CA THR A 115 -14.87 -1.48 0.79
C THR A 115 -14.06 -0.19 0.59
N ILE A 116 -13.54 0.04 -0.61
CA ILE A 116 -12.78 1.27 -0.93
C ILE A 116 -13.64 2.51 -0.70
N LYS A 117 -14.91 2.46 -1.10
CA LYS A 117 -15.83 3.60 -0.95
C LYS A 117 -16.24 3.85 0.50
N SER A 118 -16.40 2.80 1.30
CA SER A 118 -16.97 2.87 2.64
C SER A 118 -15.95 2.92 3.78
N VAL A 119 -14.69 2.52 3.55
CA VAL A 119 -13.65 2.53 4.60
C VAL A 119 -13.52 3.92 5.23
N THR A 120 -13.45 3.99 6.54
CA THR A 120 -13.36 5.25 7.30
C THR A 120 -11.94 5.50 7.80
N PRO A 121 -11.59 6.77 8.15
CA PRO A 121 -10.31 7.06 8.82
C PRO A 121 -10.11 6.24 10.08
N GLN A 122 -11.17 6.02 10.87
CA GLN A 122 -11.13 5.22 12.09
C GLN A 122 -10.80 3.75 11.80
N GLU A 123 -11.38 3.20 10.75
CA GLU A 123 -11.08 1.82 10.34
C GLU A 123 -9.65 1.69 9.82
N LEU A 124 -9.14 2.67 9.08
CA LEU A 124 -7.74 2.70 8.65
C LEU A 124 -6.79 2.75 9.85
N GLN A 125 -7.07 3.60 10.84
CA GLN A 125 -6.30 3.68 12.07
C GLN A 125 -6.34 2.36 12.85
N ARG A 126 -7.51 1.72 12.95
CA ARG A 126 -7.65 0.41 13.57
C ARG A 126 -6.78 -0.64 12.87
N LEU A 127 -6.81 -0.67 11.53
CA LEU A 127 -5.97 -1.58 10.74
C LEU A 127 -4.48 -1.26 10.90
N ALA A 128 -4.10 0.01 10.91
CA ALA A 128 -2.73 0.43 11.16
C ALA A 128 -2.24 -0.05 12.54
N ASN A 129 -3.07 0.09 13.58
CA ASN A 129 -2.75 -0.42 14.91
C ASN A 129 -2.66 -1.95 14.98
N THR A 130 -3.34 -2.66 14.09
CA THR A 130 -3.29 -4.14 14.04
C THR A 130 -2.08 -4.64 13.28
N TYR A 131 -1.69 -4.00 12.18
CA TYR A 131 -0.74 -4.56 11.22
C TYR A 131 0.55 -3.75 11.03
N LEU A 132 0.63 -2.50 11.48
CA LEU A 132 1.80 -1.65 11.31
C LEU A 132 2.58 -1.47 12.62
N GLN A 133 2.79 -2.57 13.35
CA GLN A 133 3.65 -2.54 14.54
C GLN A 133 5.11 -2.68 14.08
N PRO A 134 6.02 -1.76 14.42
CA PRO A 134 7.41 -1.81 13.97
C PRO A 134 8.12 -3.12 14.34
N ASP A 135 7.80 -3.70 15.49
CA ASP A 135 8.40 -4.94 15.98
C ASP A 135 7.99 -6.19 15.18
N ASP A 136 6.95 -6.10 14.34
CA ASP A 136 6.48 -7.19 13.49
C ASP A 136 7.20 -7.20 12.12
N PHE A 137 8.08 -6.23 11.85
CA PHE A 137 8.78 -6.10 10.58
C PHE A 137 10.21 -6.63 10.65
N TYR A 138 10.61 -7.30 9.58
CA TYR A 138 12.00 -7.65 9.32
C TYR A 138 12.64 -6.60 8.41
N GLU A 139 13.79 -6.10 8.81
CA GLU A 139 14.60 -5.19 8.01
C GLU A 139 15.67 -5.98 7.27
N LEU A 140 15.70 -5.87 5.94
CA LEU A 140 16.74 -6.44 5.09
C LEU A 140 17.44 -5.32 4.34
N VAL A 141 18.72 -5.13 4.62
CA VAL A 141 19.59 -4.17 3.94
C VAL A 141 20.66 -4.92 3.16
N VAL A 142 20.73 -4.65 1.86
CA VAL A 142 21.78 -5.17 0.97
C VAL A 142 22.68 -4.01 0.54
N ILE A 143 23.98 -4.10 0.83
CA ILE A 143 24.97 -3.04 0.62
C ILE A 143 26.05 -3.49 -0.35
#